data_238fb8e189524d2c279ac2520ebeeb86
#
_entry.id   238fb8e189524d2c279ac2520ebeeb86
#
_cell.length_a   1.000
_cell.length_b   1.000
_cell.length_c   1.000
_cell.angle_alpha   90.00
_cell.angle_beta   90.00
_cell.angle_gamma   90.00
#
_symmetry.space_group_name_H-M   'P 1'
#
loop_
_entity.id
_entity.type
_entity.pdbx_description
1 polymer ?
#
loop_
_entity_poly.entity_id
_entity_poly.type
_entity_poly.pdbx_seq_one_letter_code
_entity_poly.pdbx_strand_id
1 'polypeptide(L)'
;MIIDVEDIQGILLSKKINIKGCFHVGSHDCEELAIYKKLDIEPEDIVWVDALDFKVRQSVLRGIPNVYNALITDKDDEYALFNVANRLQSSSILEFGTHSAEHPEVVFIDKIKMKSITIDTFFERNNLDASKYDFWNLKIKGAELLALKGATASIKHTKVLYIEVKSKELYKECALIHEIDAYLAPFNFKRVLTNITIHKWGDALYILDV
;
A
#
# COMPACT_ATOMS: atom_id res chain seq x y z
N MET A 1 9.17 -1.67 4.90
CA MET A 1 9.19 -0.21 5.20
C MET A 1 10.64 0.23 5.29
N ILE A 2 11.02 1.38 4.69
CA ILE A 2 12.40 1.92 4.70
C ILE A 2 12.56 3.25 5.46
N ILE A 3 11.46 3.83 5.97
CA ILE A 3 11.49 4.88 6.99
C ILE A 3 11.59 4.17 8.34
N ASP A 4 12.50 4.63 9.19
CA ASP A 4 12.70 4.03 10.50
C ASP A 4 11.45 4.19 11.37
N VAL A 5 11.08 3.14 12.10
CA VAL A 5 9.85 3.14 12.90
C VAL A 5 9.93 4.17 14.03
N GLU A 6 11.10 4.42 14.55
CA GLU A 6 11.38 5.43 15.57
C GLU A 6 11.05 6.86 15.07
N ASP A 7 11.32 7.15 13.80
CA ASP A 7 10.95 8.43 13.18
C ASP A 7 9.43 8.54 13.04
N ILE A 8 8.76 7.46 12.65
CA ILE A 8 7.29 7.42 12.56
C ILE A 8 6.69 7.65 13.95
N GLN A 9 7.17 6.94 14.99
CA GLN A 9 6.73 7.13 16.37
C GLN A 9 6.93 8.58 16.85
N GLY A 10 8.09 9.17 16.55
CA GLY A 10 8.38 10.56 16.88
C GLY A 10 7.38 11.55 16.28
N ILE A 11 6.99 11.35 15.00
CA ILE A 11 5.97 12.17 14.34
C ILE A 11 4.59 11.95 14.99
N LEU A 12 4.17 10.70 15.18
CA LEU A 12 2.88 10.38 15.80
C LEU A 12 2.76 11.01 17.18
N LEU A 13 3.80 10.89 18.00
CA LEU A 13 3.85 11.48 19.34
C LEU A 13 3.79 13.01 19.31
N SER A 14 4.59 13.64 18.44
CA SER A 14 4.63 15.11 18.31
C SER A 14 3.30 15.70 17.86
N LYS A 15 2.56 14.96 17.03
CA LYS A 15 1.25 15.34 16.49
C LYS A 15 0.09 14.84 17.38
N LYS A 16 0.37 14.11 18.45
CA LYS A 16 -0.63 13.48 19.35
C LYS A 16 -1.61 12.57 18.58
N ILE A 17 -1.10 11.84 17.59
CA ILE A 17 -1.88 10.91 16.79
C ILE A 17 -1.83 9.53 17.45
N ASN A 18 -2.99 9.03 17.87
CA ASN A 18 -3.18 7.64 18.26
C ASN A 18 -3.71 6.86 17.08
N ILE A 19 -3.06 5.74 16.76
CA ILE A 19 -3.49 4.80 15.72
C ILE A 19 -4.40 3.74 16.33
N LYS A 20 -5.50 3.42 15.63
CA LYS A 20 -6.44 2.37 16.04
C LYS A 20 -6.14 1.04 15.38
N GLY A 21 -5.77 1.08 14.10
CA GLY A 21 -5.51 -0.10 13.30
C GLY A 21 -4.89 0.26 11.95
N CYS A 22 -4.44 -0.77 11.24
CA CYS A 22 -3.74 -0.64 9.98
C CYS A 22 -4.50 -1.32 8.83
N PHE A 23 -4.53 -0.66 7.67
CA PHE A 23 -4.95 -1.24 6.40
C PHE A 23 -3.72 -1.29 5.48
N HIS A 24 -3.24 -2.50 5.17
CA HIS A 24 -2.04 -2.72 4.38
C HIS A 24 -2.38 -3.38 3.04
N VAL A 25 -2.10 -2.70 1.94
CA VAL A 25 -2.26 -3.21 0.57
C VAL A 25 -0.89 -3.48 -0.04
N GLY A 26 -0.69 -4.71 -0.54
CA GLY A 26 0.59 -5.24 -0.99
C GLY A 26 1.35 -5.91 0.16
N SER A 27 0.66 -6.79 0.88
CA SER A 27 1.13 -7.37 2.15
C SER A 27 2.21 -8.42 2.02
N HIS A 28 2.37 -9.04 0.85
CA HIS A 28 3.33 -10.11 0.56
C HIS A 28 3.35 -11.18 1.67
N ASP A 29 4.40 -11.22 2.52
CA ASP A 29 4.53 -12.15 3.64
C ASP A 29 4.15 -11.52 4.99
N CYS A 30 3.50 -10.35 5.00
CA CYS A 30 3.13 -9.58 6.20
C CYS A 30 4.36 -9.27 7.09
N GLU A 31 5.50 -8.96 6.45
CA GLU A 31 6.78 -8.74 7.14
C GLU A 31 6.74 -7.54 8.09
N GLU A 32 5.86 -6.57 7.82
CA GLU A 32 5.72 -5.37 8.64
C GLU A 32 4.99 -5.59 9.99
N LEU A 33 4.53 -6.81 10.29
CA LEU A 33 3.84 -7.11 11.57
C LEU A 33 4.66 -6.69 12.79
N ALA A 34 5.99 -6.92 12.77
CA ALA A 34 6.87 -6.51 13.86
C ALA A 34 7.00 -4.98 14.00
N ILE A 35 6.86 -4.26 12.88
CA ILE A 35 6.87 -2.79 12.87
C ILE A 35 5.56 -2.25 13.44
N TYR A 36 4.42 -2.84 13.04
CA TYR A 36 3.10 -2.42 13.54
C TYR A 36 2.96 -2.63 15.05
N LYS A 37 3.52 -3.72 15.59
CA LYS A 37 3.59 -3.92 17.04
C LYS A 37 4.36 -2.81 17.77
N LYS A 38 5.42 -2.28 17.18
CA LYS A 38 6.14 -1.11 17.73
C LYS A 38 5.31 0.19 17.65
N LEU A 39 4.32 0.25 16.76
CA LEU A 39 3.37 1.35 16.65
C LEU A 39 2.10 1.14 17.52
N ASP A 40 2.14 0.17 18.44
CA ASP A 40 1.02 -0.22 19.32
C ASP A 40 -0.23 -0.67 18.55
N ILE A 41 -0.04 -1.31 17.37
CA ILE A 41 -1.12 -1.90 16.56
C ILE A 41 -1.08 -3.42 16.75
N GLU A 42 -2.16 -3.97 17.33
CA GLU A 42 -2.27 -5.41 17.54
C GLU A 42 -2.57 -6.15 16.23
N PRO A 43 -2.17 -7.43 16.09
CA PRO A 43 -2.38 -8.20 14.88
C PRO A 43 -3.83 -8.25 14.41
N GLU A 44 -4.77 -8.28 15.35
CA GLU A 44 -6.22 -8.32 15.12
C GLU A 44 -6.77 -7.00 14.55
N ASP A 45 -6.06 -5.90 14.76
CA ASP A 45 -6.39 -4.56 14.27
C ASP A 45 -5.71 -4.25 12.94
N ILE A 46 -5.16 -5.25 12.25
CA ILE A 46 -4.55 -5.11 10.94
C ILE A 46 -5.38 -5.86 9.90
N VAL A 47 -5.69 -5.17 8.80
CA VAL A 47 -6.21 -5.78 7.57
C VAL A 47 -5.09 -5.83 6.54
N TRP A 48 -4.79 -7.03 6.06
CA TRP A 48 -3.77 -7.30 5.05
C TRP A 48 -4.42 -7.65 3.72
N VAL A 49 -3.98 -7.04 2.64
CA VAL A 49 -4.50 -7.31 1.29
C VAL A 49 -3.35 -7.59 0.33
N ASP A 50 -3.46 -8.67 -0.42
CA ASP A 50 -2.51 -9.01 -1.49
C ASP A 50 -3.23 -9.56 -2.72
N ALA A 51 -2.70 -9.27 -3.91
CA ALA A 51 -3.24 -9.79 -5.16
C ALA A 51 -2.87 -11.27 -5.39
N LEU A 52 -1.77 -11.76 -4.81
CA LEU A 52 -1.29 -13.13 -4.97
C LEU A 52 -2.00 -14.07 -3.98
N ASP A 53 -3.02 -14.79 -4.42
CA ASP A 53 -3.82 -15.72 -3.60
C ASP A 53 -2.96 -16.72 -2.81
N PHE A 54 -1.90 -17.26 -3.41
CA PHE A 54 -1.03 -18.19 -2.71
C PHE A 54 -0.28 -17.53 -1.53
N LYS A 55 0.05 -16.23 -1.61
CA LYS A 55 0.65 -15.47 -0.50
C LYS A 55 -0.35 -15.27 0.64
N VAL A 56 -1.59 -14.94 0.28
CA VAL A 56 -2.69 -14.84 1.24
C VAL A 56 -2.86 -16.17 1.99
N ARG A 57 -2.96 -17.30 1.26
CA ARG A 57 -3.09 -18.64 1.87
C ARG A 57 -1.90 -18.97 2.77
N GLN A 58 -0.67 -18.67 2.35
CA GLN A 58 0.52 -18.89 3.20
C GLN A 58 0.45 -18.09 4.49
N SER A 59 0.01 -16.82 4.44
CA SER A 59 -0.13 -15.96 5.63
C SER A 59 -1.21 -16.48 6.57
N VAL A 60 -2.36 -16.90 6.04
CA VAL A 60 -3.43 -17.53 6.82
C VAL A 60 -2.94 -18.83 7.50
N LEU A 61 -2.20 -19.68 6.78
CA LEU A 61 -1.62 -20.91 7.36
C LEU A 61 -0.61 -20.65 8.48
N ARG A 62 0.06 -19.50 8.46
CA ARG A 62 0.94 -19.04 9.56
C ARG A 62 0.17 -18.43 10.73
N GLY A 63 -1.16 -18.37 10.66
CA GLY A 63 -2.01 -17.81 11.71
C GLY A 63 -2.09 -16.27 11.71
N ILE A 64 -1.73 -15.61 10.60
CA ILE A 64 -1.93 -14.15 10.47
C ILE A 64 -3.43 -13.88 10.29
N PRO A 65 -4.04 -13.04 11.14
CA PRO A 65 -5.45 -12.70 11.03
C PRO A 65 -5.71 -11.70 9.89
N ASN A 66 -6.97 -11.63 9.44
CA ASN A 66 -7.51 -10.60 8.53
C ASN A 66 -6.72 -10.43 7.22
N VAL A 67 -6.32 -11.55 6.59
CA VAL A 67 -5.62 -11.53 5.29
C VAL A 67 -6.61 -11.81 4.17
N TYR A 68 -6.65 -10.93 3.17
CA TYR A 68 -7.62 -10.96 2.07
C TYR A 68 -6.92 -10.98 0.72
N ASN A 69 -7.49 -11.75 -0.23
CA ASN A 69 -7.05 -11.71 -1.61
C ASN A 69 -7.89 -10.70 -2.40
N ALA A 70 -7.26 -9.63 -2.89
CA ALA A 70 -7.91 -8.65 -3.74
C ALA A 70 -6.90 -7.89 -4.60
N LEU A 71 -7.31 -7.51 -5.80
CA LEU A 71 -6.59 -6.60 -6.67
C LEU A 71 -7.19 -5.19 -6.51
N ILE A 72 -6.52 -4.36 -5.73
CA ILE A 72 -6.98 -2.99 -5.42
C ILE A 72 -6.61 -2.04 -6.56
N THR A 73 -7.62 -1.32 -7.08
CA THR A 73 -7.46 -0.28 -8.11
C THR A 73 -8.48 0.86 -7.90
N ASP A 74 -8.64 1.73 -8.90
CA ASP A 74 -9.63 2.81 -8.94
C ASP A 74 -11.02 2.38 -9.47
N LYS A 75 -11.20 1.10 -9.82
CA LYS A 75 -12.43 0.60 -10.46
C LYS A 75 -12.85 -0.75 -9.91
N ASP A 76 -14.16 -0.94 -9.83
CA ASP A 76 -14.76 -2.19 -9.39
C ASP A 76 -15.10 -3.09 -10.57
N ASP A 77 -14.93 -4.40 -10.36
CA ASP A 77 -15.36 -5.47 -11.25
C ASP A 77 -14.80 -5.43 -12.67
N GLU A 78 -13.77 -4.61 -12.94
CA GLU A 78 -13.03 -4.63 -14.19
C GLU A 78 -11.97 -5.75 -14.17
N TYR A 79 -11.76 -6.38 -15.33
CA TYR A 79 -10.68 -7.35 -15.46
C TYR A 79 -9.36 -6.64 -15.77
N ALA A 80 -8.36 -6.89 -14.94
CA ALA A 80 -6.98 -6.46 -15.17
C ALA A 80 -6.04 -7.67 -15.21
N LEU A 81 -4.90 -7.52 -15.89
CA LEU A 81 -3.82 -8.49 -15.88
C LEU A 81 -2.82 -8.09 -14.80
N PHE A 82 -2.64 -8.95 -13.81
CA PHE A 82 -1.62 -8.80 -12.78
C PHE A 82 -0.36 -9.54 -13.22
N ASN A 83 0.72 -8.79 -13.43
CA ASN A 83 2.01 -9.33 -13.86
C ASN A 83 2.75 -9.90 -12.64
N VAL A 84 3.05 -11.18 -12.65
CA VAL A 84 3.79 -11.85 -11.59
C VAL A 84 5.27 -11.88 -11.93
N ALA A 85 6.12 -11.28 -11.10
CA ALA A 85 7.55 -11.27 -11.29
C ALA A 85 8.21 -12.50 -10.64
N ASN A 86 9.39 -12.92 -11.14
CA ASN A 86 10.23 -13.93 -10.49
C ASN A 86 10.67 -13.49 -9.07
N ARG A 87 10.82 -12.17 -8.85
CA ARG A 87 10.89 -11.55 -7.53
C ARG A 87 9.48 -11.04 -7.19
N LEU A 88 8.70 -11.82 -6.47
CA LEU A 88 7.27 -11.60 -6.23
C LEU A 88 6.92 -10.20 -5.74
N GLN A 89 7.77 -9.60 -4.91
CA GLN A 89 7.63 -8.23 -4.43
C GLN A 89 7.69 -7.15 -5.53
N SER A 90 8.11 -7.51 -6.74
CA SER A 90 8.10 -6.63 -7.93
C SER A 90 6.87 -6.84 -8.83
N SER A 91 5.94 -7.70 -8.43
CA SER A 91 4.70 -7.94 -9.18
C SER A 91 3.80 -6.71 -9.15
N SER A 92 3.09 -6.45 -10.26
CA SER A 92 2.26 -5.24 -10.40
C SER A 92 1.20 -5.44 -11.49
N ILE A 93 0.15 -4.61 -11.46
CA ILE A 93 -0.77 -4.45 -12.60
C ILE A 93 -0.11 -3.65 -13.74
N LEU A 94 0.97 -2.92 -13.46
CA LEU A 94 1.69 -2.11 -14.43
C LEU A 94 2.84 -2.90 -15.06
N GLU A 95 3.17 -2.60 -16.30
CA GLU A 95 4.36 -3.12 -16.96
C GLU A 95 5.63 -2.44 -16.43
N PHE A 96 6.78 -3.12 -16.51
CA PHE A 96 8.04 -2.48 -16.16
C PHE A 96 8.35 -1.29 -17.10
N GLY A 97 8.72 -0.16 -16.48
CA GLY A 97 9.31 0.98 -17.13
C GLY A 97 10.84 0.90 -17.08
N THR A 98 11.48 1.87 -16.43
CA THR A 98 12.95 1.88 -16.25
C THR A 98 13.45 0.80 -15.28
N HIS A 99 12.57 0.16 -14.51
CA HIS A 99 12.89 -0.96 -13.62
C HIS A 99 13.66 -2.08 -14.34
N SER A 100 13.25 -2.44 -15.56
CA SER A 100 13.90 -3.51 -16.32
C SER A 100 15.34 -3.18 -16.74
N ALA A 101 15.69 -1.90 -16.85
CA ALA A 101 17.07 -1.48 -17.11
C ALA A 101 17.94 -1.49 -15.86
N GLU A 102 17.35 -1.23 -14.70
CA GLU A 102 18.07 -1.20 -13.41
C GLU A 102 18.20 -2.59 -12.77
N HIS A 103 17.24 -3.47 -13.05
CA HIS A 103 17.13 -4.83 -12.53
C HIS A 103 16.80 -5.82 -13.64
N PRO A 104 17.71 -6.07 -14.60
CA PRO A 104 17.44 -6.93 -15.76
C PRO A 104 17.16 -8.40 -15.40
N GLU A 105 17.60 -8.83 -14.20
CA GLU A 105 17.32 -10.16 -13.65
C GLU A 105 15.87 -10.32 -13.15
N VAL A 106 15.13 -9.21 -12.96
CA VAL A 106 13.73 -9.22 -12.55
C VAL A 106 12.86 -9.18 -13.78
N VAL A 107 12.13 -10.27 -14.03
CA VAL A 107 11.27 -10.44 -15.19
C VAL A 107 9.89 -10.92 -14.77
N PHE A 108 8.88 -10.62 -15.58
CA PHE A 108 7.56 -11.22 -15.41
C PHE A 108 7.60 -12.66 -15.89
N ILE A 109 7.12 -13.57 -15.06
CA ILE A 109 7.08 -15.01 -15.30
C ILE A 109 5.67 -15.53 -15.52
N ASP A 110 4.64 -14.77 -15.14
CA ASP A 110 3.23 -15.13 -15.31
C ASP A 110 2.35 -13.88 -15.37
N LYS A 111 1.11 -14.06 -15.86
CA LYS A 111 0.05 -13.04 -15.88
C LYS A 111 -1.26 -13.63 -15.40
N ILE A 112 -1.78 -13.10 -14.33
CA ILE A 112 -3.03 -13.56 -13.73
C ILE A 112 -4.14 -12.57 -14.08
N LYS A 113 -5.22 -13.06 -14.71
CA LYS A 113 -6.41 -12.25 -14.95
C LYS A 113 -7.24 -12.19 -13.68
N MET A 114 -7.41 -11.01 -13.11
CA MET A 114 -8.14 -10.76 -11.88
C MET A 114 -9.21 -9.70 -12.07
N LYS A 115 -10.28 -9.78 -11.29
CA LYS A 115 -11.22 -8.67 -11.14
C LYS A 115 -10.68 -7.68 -10.12
N SER A 116 -10.73 -6.41 -10.47
CA SER A 116 -10.35 -5.33 -9.58
C SER A 116 -11.48 -4.96 -8.61
N ILE A 117 -11.09 -4.31 -7.53
CA ILE A 117 -11.99 -3.73 -6.53
C ILE A 117 -11.39 -2.43 -6.00
N THR A 118 -12.24 -1.44 -5.74
CA THR A 118 -11.84 -0.20 -5.07
C THR A 118 -11.66 -0.42 -3.56
N ILE A 119 -10.90 0.44 -2.88
CA ILE A 119 -10.79 0.37 -1.41
C ILE A 119 -12.15 0.57 -0.75
N ASP A 120 -12.96 1.51 -1.24
CA ASP A 120 -14.29 1.78 -0.70
C ASP A 120 -15.17 0.52 -0.76
N THR A 121 -15.26 -0.11 -1.93
CA THR A 121 -16.02 -1.35 -2.13
C THR A 121 -15.41 -2.55 -1.40
N PHE A 122 -14.07 -2.59 -1.24
CA PHE A 122 -13.41 -3.64 -0.47
C PHE A 122 -13.86 -3.62 1.00
N PHE A 123 -13.88 -2.46 1.65
CA PHE A 123 -14.39 -2.33 3.01
C PHE A 123 -15.86 -2.74 3.11
N GLU A 124 -16.68 -2.28 2.17
CA GLU A 124 -18.12 -2.61 2.13
C GLU A 124 -18.37 -4.11 1.98
N ARG A 125 -17.78 -4.76 0.95
CA ARG A 125 -18.01 -6.18 0.66
C ARG A 125 -17.51 -7.13 1.74
N ASN A 126 -16.49 -6.72 2.50
CA ASN A 126 -15.95 -7.51 3.61
C ASN A 126 -16.57 -7.15 4.96
N ASN A 127 -17.58 -6.27 5.01
CA ASN A 127 -18.23 -5.77 6.23
C ASN A 127 -17.21 -5.20 7.23
N LEU A 128 -16.18 -4.51 6.74
CA LEU A 128 -15.14 -3.87 7.55
C LEU A 128 -15.49 -2.41 7.78
N ASP A 129 -15.38 -1.96 9.01
CA ASP A 129 -15.54 -0.56 9.38
C ASP A 129 -14.24 0.20 9.11
N ALA A 130 -14.18 1.00 8.04
CA ALA A 130 -13.00 1.77 7.64
C ALA A 130 -12.50 2.71 8.75
N SER A 131 -13.36 3.17 9.67
CA SER A 131 -13.00 4.07 10.77
C SER A 131 -12.10 3.42 11.83
N LYS A 132 -11.92 2.10 11.78
CA LYS A 132 -11.01 1.35 12.65
C LYS A 132 -9.58 1.30 12.14
N TYR A 133 -9.33 1.64 10.87
CA TYR A 133 -8.03 1.50 10.21
C TYR A 133 -7.54 2.88 9.76
N ASP A 134 -6.99 3.65 10.67
CA ASP A 134 -6.59 5.04 10.44
C ASP A 134 -5.11 5.20 10.06
N PHE A 135 -4.34 4.10 9.99
CA PHE A 135 -3.02 4.01 9.39
C PHE A 135 -3.10 3.13 8.13
N TRP A 136 -2.80 3.70 6.96
CA TRP A 136 -2.76 2.90 5.73
C TRP A 136 -1.33 2.75 5.21
N ASN A 137 -1.00 1.54 4.77
CA ASN A 137 0.25 1.23 4.08
C ASN A 137 -0.06 0.73 2.67
N LEU A 138 0.39 1.48 1.65
CA LEU A 138 0.15 1.16 0.25
C LEU A 138 1.49 0.88 -0.45
N LYS A 139 1.74 -0.39 -0.82
CA LYS A 139 3.00 -0.85 -1.45
C LYS A 139 2.71 -1.78 -2.63
N ILE A 140 2.09 -1.25 -3.68
CA ILE A 140 1.56 -2.00 -4.83
C ILE A 140 2.24 -1.67 -6.15
N LYS A 141 3.52 -1.30 -6.06
CA LYS A 141 4.44 -1.26 -7.20
C LYS A 141 3.97 -0.40 -8.37
N GLY A 142 3.60 0.86 -8.03
CA GLY A 142 3.22 1.90 -9.00
C GLY A 142 1.72 2.17 -9.08
N ALA A 143 0.88 1.30 -8.53
CA ALA A 143 -0.57 1.46 -8.56
C ALA A 143 -1.13 2.20 -7.32
N GLU A 144 -0.27 2.80 -6.48
CA GLU A 144 -0.67 3.44 -5.23
C GLU A 144 -1.67 4.58 -5.45
N LEU A 145 -1.48 5.39 -6.49
CA LEU A 145 -2.42 6.46 -6.83
C LEU A 145 -3.76 5.91 -7.34
N LEU A 146 -3.76 4.78 -8.06
CA LEU A 146 -5.01 4.11 -8.46
C LEU A 146 -5.79 3.65 -7.22
N ALA A 147 -5.11 3.01 -6.27
CA ALA A 147 -5.73 2.61 -5.01
C ALA A 147 -6.34 3.79 -4.26
N LEU A 148 -5.62 4.91 -4.17
CA LEU A 148 -6.11 6.14 -3.53
C LEU A 148 -7.34 6.72 -4.26
N LYS A 149 -7.38 6.70 -5.59
CA LYS A 149 -8.54 7.14 -6.38
C LYS A 149 -9.78 6.28 -6.11
N GLY A 150 -9.61 5.01 -5.75
CA GLY A 150 -10.67 4.10 -5.34
C GLY A 150 -11.06 4.19 -3.85
N ALA A 151 -10.63 5.23 -3.13
CA ALA A 151 -10.78 5.36 -1.68
C ALA A 151 -11.47 6.67 -1.24
N THR A 152 -12.31 7.25 -2.07
CA THR A 152 -12.84 8.61 -1.86
C THR A 152 -13.71 8.77 -0.61
N ALA A 153 -14.35 7.72 -0.16
CA ALA A 153 -15.12 7.67 1.08
C ALA A 153 -14.25 7.24 2.27
N SER A 154 -13.52 6.14 2.14
CA SER A 154 -12.76 5.53 3.23
C SER A 154 -11.58 6.36 3.68
N ILE A 155 -10.92 7.09 2.77
CA ILE A 155 -9.75 7.94 3.08
C ILE A 155 -10.05 9.02 4.14
N LYS A 156 -11.31 9.41 4.30
CA LYS A 156 -11.75 10.41 5.29
C LYS A 156 -11.57 9.95 6.74
N HIS A 157 -11.42 8.65 6.95
CA HIS A 157 -11.18 8.06 8.26
C HIS A 157 -9.68 7.87 8.56
N THR A 158 -8.83 8.07 7.56
CA THR A 158 -7.38 7.86 7.65
C THR A 158 -6.70 9.10 8.24
N LYS A 159 -5.75 8.87 9.14
CA LYS A 159 -4.90 9.92 9.74
C LYS A 159 -3.49 9.88 9.18
N VAL A 160 -3.02 8.68 8.82
CA VAL A 160 -1.64 8.42 8.41
C VAL A 160 -1.64 7.57 7.15
N LEU A 161 -0.91 8.01 6.13
CA LEU A 161 -0.65 7.23 4.92
C LEU A 161 0.85 6.98 4.82
N TYR A 162 1.22 5.71 4.78
CA TYR A 162 2.57 5.25 4.44
C TYR A 162 2.52 4.68 3.02
N ILE A 163 3.20 5.33 2.09
CA ILE A 163 3.04 5.04 0.67
C ILE A 163 4.40 4.79 0.03
N GLU A 164 4.52 3.70 -0.73
CA GLU A 164 5.66 3.52 -1.62
C GLU A 164 5.58 4.53 -2.76
N VAL A 165 6.61 5.34 -2.92
CA VAL A 165 6.67 6.44 -3.89
C VAL A 165 7.82 6.28 -4.86
N LYS A 166 7.71 6.92 -6.01
CA LYS A 166 8.71 6.88 -7.07
C LYS A 166 9.06 8.30 -7.50
N SER A 167 10.35 8.56 -7.70
CA SER A 167 10.85 9.82 -8.29
C SER A 167 11.16 9.69 -9.79
N LYS A 168 10.96 8.49 -10.37
CA LYS A 168 11.13 8.15 -11.78
C LYS A 168 10.13 7.05 -12.16
N GLU A 169 9.76 6.97 -13.41
CA GLU A 169 8.84 5.98 -13.95
C GLU A 169 9.50 4.57 -14.00
N LEU A 170 9.52 3.89 -12.84
CA LEU A 170 10.04 2.53 -12.72
C LEU A 170 9.08 1.49 -13.31
N TYR A 171 7.78 1.74 -13.19
CA TYR A 171 6.70 1.01 -13.85
C TYR A 171 6.03 1.99 -14.82
N LYS A 172 5.61 1.52 -15.98
CA LYS A 172 4.97 2.37 -17.00
C LYS A 172 3.70 3.01 -16.40
N GLU A 173 3.57 4.31 -16.60
CA GLU A 173 2.42 5.10 -16.12
C GLU A 173 2.23 5.08 -14.59
N CYS A 174 3.25 4.66 -13.81
CA CYS A 174 3.18 4.79 -12.37
C CYS A 174 3.21 6.26 -11.96
N ALA A 175 2.42 6.60 -10.95
CA ALA A 175 2.43 7.96 -10.40
C ALA A 175 3.78 8.28 -9.76
N LEU A 176 4.26 9.50 -9.98
CA LEU A 176 5.42 10.03 -9.30
C LEU A 176 5.00 10.70 -7.98
N ILE A 177 5.96 10.85 -7.07
CA ILE A 177 5.71 11.37 -5.72
C ILE A 177 4.94 12.70 -5.71
N HIS A 178 5.24 13.62 -6.65
CA HIS A 178 4.57 14.91 -6.73
C HIS A 178 3.12 14.81 -7.20
N GLU A 179 2.76 13.77 -7.96
CA GLU A 179 1.37 13.51 -8.38
C GLU A 179 0.56 12.96 -7.20
N ILE A 180 1.18 12.13 -6.35
CA ILE A 180 0.57 11.67 -5.09
C ILE A 180 0.38 12.85 -4.14
N ASP A 181 1.38 13.74 -4.00
CA ASP A 181 1.26 14.96 -3.21
C ASP A 181 0.08 15.82 -3.68
N ALA A 182 -0.04 16.05 -5.00
CA ALA A 182 -1.10 16.86 -5.59
C ALA A 182 -2.49 16.21 -5.39
N TYR A 183 -2.59 14.88 -5.48
CA TYR A 183 -3.85 14.17 -5.24
C TYR A 183 -4.27 14.22 -3.77
N LEU A 184 -3.34 14.12 -2.84
CA LEU A 184 -3.61 14.07 -1.40
C LEU A 184 -3.87 15.45 -0.77
N ALA A 185 -3.39 16.53 -1.39
CA ALA A 185 -3.54 17.89 -0.88
C ALA A 185 -5.01 18.31 -0.63
N PRO A 186 -5.99 18.05 -1.53
CA PRO A 186 -7.41 18.36 -1.28
C PRO A 186 -8.02 17.60 -0.11
N PHE A 187 -7.42 16.47 0.31
CA PHE A 187 -7.82 15.69 1.49
C PHE A 187 -7.09 16.15 2.76
N ASN A 188 -6.35 17.27 2.71
CA ASN A 188 -5.56 17.82 3.81
C ASN A 188 -4.40 16.92 4.29
N PHE A 189 -3.92 15.99 3.48
CA PHE A 189 -2.71 15.25 3.82
C PHE A 189 -1.46 16.05 3.45
N LYS A 190 -0.48 16.07 4.37
CA LYS A 190 0.85 16.65 4.15
C LYS A 190 1.91 15.58 4.28
N ARG A 191 2.82 15.52 3.33
CA ARG A 191 3.99 14.68 3.40
C ARG A 191 4.98 15.23 4.44
N VAL A 192 5.32 14.41 5.44
CA VAL A 192 6.17 14.81 6.58
C VAL A 192 7.52 14.11 6.60
N LEU A 193 7.61 12.89 6.05
CA LEU A 193 8.87 12.16 5.89
C LEU A 193 8.95 11.55 4.50
N THR A 194 10.16 11.40 3.99
CA THR A 194 10.43 10.73 2.71
C THR A 194 11.82 10.11 2.76
N ASN A 195 11.91 8.85 2.36
CA ASN A 195 13.19 8.18 2.15
C ASN A 195 13.19 7.57 0.74
N ILE A 196 14.02 8.10 -0.15
CA ILE A 196 14.16 7.63 -1.55
C ILE A 196 15.51 6.96 -1.72
N THR A 197 15.50 5.74 -2.23
CA THR A 197 16.71 4.98 -2.53
C THR A 197 17.44 5.52 -3.77
N ILE A 198 18.68 5.07 -3.96
CA ILE A 198 19.46 5.37 -5.19
C ILE A 198 18.74 4.86 -6.45
N HIS A 199 17.87 3.84 -6.32
CA HIS A 199 17.06 3.25 -7.40
C HIS A 199 15.75 4.00 -7.67
N LYS A 200 15.58 5.22 -7.15
CA LYS A 200 14.48 6.13 -7.45
C LYS A 200 13.09 5.69 -6.95
N TRP A 201 13.03 4.67 -6.10
CA TRP A 201 11.85 4.33 -5.31
C TRP A 201 12.11 4.55 -3.82
N GLY A 202 11.08 4.67 -3.04
CA GLY A 202 11.21 4.87 -1.62
C GLY A 202 9.85 4.84 -0.93
N ASP A 203 9.83 5.30 0.30
CA ASP A 203 8.61 5.42 1.09
C ASP A 203 8.40 6.88 1.52
N ALA A 204 7.16 7.29 1.61
CA ALA A 204 6.74 8.59 2.12
C ALA A 204 5.65 8.43 3.19
N LEU A 205 5.75 9.24 4.24
CA LEU A 205 4.76 9.35 5.29
C LEU A 205 3.97 10.64 5.12
N TYR A 206 2.66 10.49 5.03
CA TYR A 206 1.71 11.61 4.99
C TYR A 206 0.86 11.59 6.25
N ILE A 207 0.58 12.77 6.78
CA ILE A 207 -0.26 12.97 7.96
C ILE A 207 -1.42 13.89 7.59
N LEU A 208 -2.61 13.56 8.07
CA LEU A 208 -3.77 14.43 7.98
C LEU A 208 -3.49 15.69 8.83
N ASP A 209 -3.51 16.85 8.20
CA ASP A 209 -3.32 18.15 8.85
C ASP A 209 -4.71 18.69 9.26
N VAL A 210 -5.01 18.55 10.55
CA VAL A 210 -6.31 18.93 11.15
C VAL A 210 -6.21 20.30 11.82
#